data_784d31fd1bad85f0989535c43508f03b
#
_entry.id   784d31fd1bad85f0989535c43508f03b
#
_cell.length_a   1.000
_cell.length_b   1.000
_cell.length_c   1.000
_cell.angle_alpha   90.00
_cell.angle_beta   90.00
_cell.angle_gamma   90.00
#
_symmetry.space_group_name_H-M   'P 1'
#
loop_
_entity.id
_entity.type
_entity.pdbx_description
1 polymer ?
#
loop_
_entity_poly.entity_id
_entity_poly.type
_entity_poly.pdbx_seq_one_letter_code
_entity_poly.pdbx_strand_id
1 'polypeptide(L)'
;MADEIAGDDVLDAYSRVVSGVAEHLIPRVASLRIHSRRGDSSGSAVVLTGDGHLLTNAHVVGEGEQANAEFADGTTAQARVVGVDRLSDLAVLRADREIPDPPEYGDADHLKVGNLVVAVGNPLGLAGSVTAGVVSALGRSLPVRSGSAQRIIEDVIQTDAALNPGNSGGALADGNGRVVGINTAVAGIGLGLAVPMNQTTRRIIYSLLHDGRVRRAYLGLVTTPAPLRPALAERFDQRTALRVVEVIANSPAADAGLRPGDLVLAVDGAPLRDAQSLQRLLFADAISRRTEITAIRNNALVDVIAHPTELTDR
;
A
#
# COMPACT_ATOMS: atom_id res chain seq x y z
N MET A 1 -15.33 -1.67 45.72
CA MET A 1 -14.16 -2.55 45.69
C MET A 1 -14.24 -3.69 44.67
N ALA A 2 -15.44 -4.15 44.24
CA ALA A 2 -15.59 -5.17 43.19
C ALA A 2 -15.58 -4.58 41.76
N ASP A 3 -15.98 -3.31 41.59
CA ASP A 3 -15.99 -2.63 40.29
C ASP A 3 -14.60 -2.13 39.83
N GLU A 4 -13.66 -1.89 40.74
CA GLU A 4 -12.29 -1.50 40.41
C GLU A 4 -11.46 -2.65 39.82
N ILE A 5 -11.75 -3.91 40.22
CA ILE A 5 -11.03 -5.10 39.75
C ILE A 5 -11.37 -5.44 38.32
N ALA A 6 -12.58 -5.16 37.85
CA ALA A 6 -13.00 -5.40 36.46
C ALA A 6 -12.37 -4.40 35.47
N GLY A 7 -12.11 -3.16 35.91
CA GLY A 7 -11.44 -2.14 35.11
C GLY A 7 -9.95 -2.41 34.89
N ASP A 8 -9.26 -2.85 35.93
CA ASP A 8 -7.83 -3.18 35.88
C ASP A 8 -7.55 -4.39 34.96
N ASP A 9 -8.45 -5.38 34.92
CA ASP A 9 -8.23 -6.57 34.08
C ASP A 9 -8.40 -6.28 32.58
N VAL A 10 -9.28 -5.33 32.20
CA VAL A 10 -9.45 -4.90 30.81
C VAL A 10 -8.31 -4.03 30.33
N LEU A 11 -7.85 -3.06 31.14
CA LEU A 11 -6.69 -2.23 30.85
C LEU A 11 -5.41 -3.08 30.77
N ASP A 12 -5.27 -4.08 31.63
CA ASP A 12 -4.15 -5.00 31.60
C ASP A 12 -4.15 -5.87 30.33
N ALA A 13 -5.31 -6.29 29.80
CA ALA A 13 -5.41 -7.01 28.56
C ALA A 13 -4.97 -6.17 27.36
N TYR A 14 -5.37 -4.90 27.29
CA TYR A 14 -4.93 -3.97 26.24
C TYR A 14 -3.42 -3.73 26.31
N SER A 15 -2.90 -3.45 27.50
CA SER A 15 -1.47 -3.22 27.73
C SER A 15 -0.65 -4.45 27.36
N ARG A 16 -1.09 -5.65 27.70
CA ARG A 16 -0.42 -6.91 27.32
C ARG A 16 -0.33 -7.09 25.80
N VAL A 17 -1.39 -6.79 25.07
CA VAL A 17 -1.37 -6.90 23.61
C VAL A 17 -0.41 -5.88 23.02
N VAL A 18 -0.53 -4.60 23.38
CA VAL A 18 0.29 -3.53 22.79
C VAL A 18 1.77 -3.70 23.15
N SER A 19 2.10 -4.04 24.40
CA SER A 19 3.50 -4.27 24.81
C SER A 19 4.08 -5.53 24.15
N GLY A 20 3.32 -6.61 24.05
CA GLY A 20 3.77 -7.84 23.37
C GLY A 20 4.04 -7.60 21.88
N VAL A 21 3.19 -6.83 21.18
CA VAL A 21 3.44 -6.42 19.79
C VAL A 21 4.69 -5.54 19.69
N ALA A 22 4.86 -4.59 20.62
CA ALA A 22 6.02 -3.71 20.67
C ALA A 22 7.33 -4.50 20.86
N GLU A 23 7.39 -5.38 21.86
CA GLU A 23 8.55 -6.24 22.14
C GLU A 23 8.92 -7.11 20.95
N HIS A 24 7.90 -7.62 20.23
CA HIS A 24 8.10 -8.44 19.04
C HIS A 24 8.64 -7.64 17.84
N LEU A 25 8.15 -6.42 17.62
CA LEU A 25 8.43 -5.67 16.39
C LEU A 25 9.56 -4.65 16.49
N ILE A 26 9.80 -4.04 17.66
CA ILE A 26 10.87 -3.04 17.82
C ILE A 26 12.22 -3.55 17.31
N PRO A 27 12.68 -4.79 17.62
CA PRO A 27 13.95 -5.29 17.11
C PRO A 27 14.00 -5.49 15.59
N ARG A 28 12.84 -5.51 14.92
CA ARG A 28 12.67 -5.80 13.49
C ARG A 28 12.35 -4.57 12.64
N VAL A 29 12.36 -3.39 13.28
CA VAL A 29 12.12 -2.10 12.61
C VAL A 29 13.34 -1.22 12.76
N ALA A 30 14.02 -0.97 11.65
CA ALA A 30 15.18 -0.10 11.60
C ALA A 30 14.80 1.37 11.42
N SER A 31 15.60 2.28 11.98
CA SER A 31 15.69 3.66 11.53
C SER A 31 16.46 3.72 10.21
N LEU A 32 15.95 4.44 9.22
CA LEU A 32 16.66 4.70 7.97
C LEU A 32 17.10 6.16 7.87
N ARG A 33 18.36 6.37 7.48
CA ARG A 33 18.87 7.69 7.05
C ARG A 33 19.39 7.55 5.64
N ILE A 34 18.82 8.32 4.73
CA ILE A 34 19.18 8.32 3.32
C ILE A 34 19.87 9.64 3.00
N HIS A 35 21.06 9.56 2.43
CA HIS A 35 21.80 10.71 1.94
C HIS A 35 21.57 10.86 0.44
N SER A 36 21.11 12.01 0.00
CA SER A 36 20.94 12.31 -1.42
C SER A 36 21.48 13.71 -1.77
N ARG A 37 21.70 13.95 -3.06
CA ARG A 37 22.14 15.27 -3.53
C ARG A 37 21.15 16.41 -3.26
N ARG A 38 19.89 16.08 -3.01
CA ARG A 38 18.80 17.03 -2.71
C ARG A 38 18.54 17.21 -1.23
N GLY A 39 19.32 16.57 -0.38
CA GLY A 39 19.20 16.61 1.08
C GLY A 39 18.98 15.22 1.69
N ASP A 40 19.07 15.17 3.00
CA ASP A 40 18.88 13.97 3.78
C ASP A 40 17.41 13.72 4.02
N SER A 41 17.00 12.47 3.95
CA SER A 41 15.68 12.00 4.37
C SER A 41 15.81 10.92 5.43
N SER A 42 14.79 10.78 6.26
CA SER A 42 14.73 9.77 7.30
C SER A 42 13.35 9.13 7.38
N GLY A 43 13.33 7.89 7.87
CA GLY A 43 12.12 7.11 8.07
C GLY A 43 12.44 5.83 8.79
N SER A 44 11.55 4.87 8.68
CA SER A 44 11.69 3.52 9.21
C SER A 44 11.73 2.48 8.10
N ALA A 45 12.16 1.27 8.41
CA ALA A 45 12.03 0.11 7.54
C ALA A 45 11.76 -1.14 8.36
N VAL A 46 10.98 -2.05 7.81
CA VAL A 46 10.70 -3.37 8.41
C VAL A 46 11.60 -4.41 7.74
N VAL A 47 12.19 -5.31 8.53
CA VAL A 47 12.92 -6.46 7.97
C VAL A 47 11.96 -7.29 7.14
N LEU A 48 12.31 -7.52 5.86
CA LEU A 48 11.45 -8.20 4.90
C LEU A 48 11.76 -9.69 4.78
N THR A 49 13.05 -10.02 4.73
CA THR A 49 13.52 -11.41 4.54
C THR A 49 14.75 -11.69 5.39
N GLY A 50 14.96 -12.97 5.74
CA GLY A 50 16.12 -13.41 6.54
C GLY A 50 17.47 -13.27 5.82
N ASP A 51 17.48 -13.03 4.51
CA ASP A 51 18.71 -12.78 3.74
C ASP A 51 19.08 -11.30 3.63
N GLY A 52 18.41 -10.43 4.42
CA GLY A 52 18.86 -9.04 4.62
C GLY A 52 18.09 -7.98 3.82
N HIS A 53 16.89 -8.28 3.30
CA HIS A 53 16.07 -7.25 2.68
C HIS A 53 15.23 -6.48 3.70
N LEU A 54 15.05 -5.19 3.41
CA LEU A 54 14.26 -4.24 4.19
C LEU A 54 13.15 -3.66 3.30
N LEU A 55 11.97 -3.50 3.86
CA LEU A 55 10.82 -2.86 3.21
C LEU A 55 10.55 -1.49 3.85
N THR A 56 10.41 -0.47 3.02
CA THR A 56 10.10 0.90 3.42
C THR A 56 9.22 1.60 2.39
N ASN A 57 8.97 2.90 2.55
CA ASN A 57 8.25 3.67 1.55
C ASN A 57 9.17 4.25 0.47
N ALA A 58 8.65 4.39 -0.74
CA ALA A 58 9.35 5.03 -1.85
C ALA A 58 9.70 6.49 -1.56
N HIS A 59 8.81 7.23 -0.86
CA HIS A 59 9.09 8.63 -0.51
C HIS A 59 10.18 8.77 0.57
N VAL A 60 10.40 7.76 1.42
CA VAL A 60 11.51 7.74 2.38
C VAL A 60 12.83 7.62 1.63
N VAL A 61 12.90 6.74 0.63
CA VAL A 61 14.10 6.57 -0.22
C VAL A 61 14.33 7.78 -1.12
N GLY A 62 13.26 8.35 -1.69
CA GLY A 62 13.36 9.50 -2.60
C GLY A 62 14.17 9.19 -3.86
N GLU A 63 15.30 9.88 -4.04
CA GLU A 63 16.27 9.66 -5.11
C GLU A 63 17.59 9.05 -4.58
N GLY A 64 17.60 8.64 -3.30
CA GLY A 64 18.79 8.01 -2.70
C GLY A 64 18.99 6.58 -3.21
N GLU A 65 20.24 6.18 -3.34
CA GLU A 65 20.62 4.83 -3.73
C GLU A 65 21.09 3.99 -2.54
N GLN A 66 21.45 4.66 -1.44
CA GLN A 66 21.98 4.04 -0.23
C GLN A 66 21.38 4.65 1.02
N ALA A 67 21.28 3.85 2.07
CA ALA A 67 20.78 4.23 3.37
C ALA A 67 21.67 3.64 4.48
N ASN A 68 21.67 4.32 5.63
CA ASN A 68 22.14 3.74 6.89
C ASN A 68 20.91 3.21 7.63
N ALA A 69 20.89 1.92 7.93
CA ALA A 69 19.90 1.29 8.78
C ALA A 69 20.46 1.09 10.18
N GLU A 70 19.69 1.48 11.21
CA GLU A 70 20.06 1.34 12.63
C GLU A 70 18.91 0.68 13.38
N PHE A 71 19.17 -0.43 14.04
CA PHE A 71 18.21 -1.20 14.82
C PHE A 71 18.25 -0.81 16.31
N ALA A 72 17.21 -1.21 17.05
CA ALA A 72 17.07 -0.85 18.47
C ALA A 72 18.17 -1.43 19.39
N ASP A 73 18.82 -2.51 18.99
CA ASP A 73 19.95 -3.12 19.68
C ASP A 73 21.30 -2.44 19.38
N GLY A 74 21.31 -1.38 18.59
CA GLY A 74 22.49 -0.67 18.12
C GLY A 74 23.17 -1.31 16.90
N THR A 75 22.64 -2.40 16.35
CA THR A 75 23.11 -2.97 15.10
C THR A 75 22.93 -1.95 13.96
N THR A 76 24.00 -1.70 13.19
CA THR A 76 23.97 -0.80 12.04
C THR A 76 24.38 -1.53 10.77
N ALA A 77 23.73 -1.22 9.65
CA ALA A 77 24.04 -1.77 8.34
C ALA A 77 23.96 -0.68 7.26
N GLN A 78 24.86 -0.76 6.28
CA GLN A 78 24.66 -0.04 5.01
C GLN A 78 23.64 -0.82 4.19
N ALA A 79 22.68 -0.13 3.62
CA ALA A 79 21.66 -0.74 2.78
C ALA A 79 21.63 -0.02 1.42
N ARG A 80 21.60 -0.78 0.33
CA ARG A 80 21.42 -0.24 -1.02
C ARG A 80 19.98 -0.46 -1.47
N VAL A 81 19.47 0.46 -2.26
CA VAL A 81 18.15 0.35 -2.88
C VAL A 81 18.18 -0.74 -3.95
N VAL A 82 17.28 -1.71 -3.83
CA VAL A 82 17.06 -2.81 -4.80
C VAL A 82 16.02 -2.42 -5.82
N GLY A 83 14.91 -1.81 -5.37
CA GLY A 83 13.84 -1.40 -6.25
C GLY A 83 12.90 -0.41 -5.56
N VAL A 84 12.26 0.43 -6.38
CA VAL A 84 11.33 1.47 -5.92
C VAL A 84 10.08 1.46 -6.80
N ASP A 85 8.92 1.50 -6.17
CA ASP A 85 7.65 1.72 -6.83
C ASP A 85 6.93 2.93 -6.23
N ARG A 86 6.97 4.05 -6.95
CA ARG A 86 6.39 5.32 -6.49
C ARG A 86 4.86 5.31 -6.47
N LEU A 87 4.22 4.47 -7.28
CA LEU A 87 2.76 4.39 -7.35
C LEU A 87 2.17 3.71 -6.11
N SER A 88 2.81 2.65 -5.61
CA SER A 88 2.39 1.99 -4.36
C SER A 88 3.05 2.58 -3.12
N ASP A 89 3.99 3.52 -3.28
CA ASP A 89 4.81 4.07 -2.21
C ASP A 89 5.65 3.01 -1.47
N LEU A 90 6.19 2.03 -2.18
CA LEU A 90 7.03 0.98 -1.60
C LEU A 90 8.44 0.99 -2.19
N ALA A 91 9.40 0.64 -1.36
CA ALA A 91 10.80 0.43 -1.77
C ALA A 91 11.40 -0.74 -0.98
N VAL A 92 12.28 -1.47 -1.65
CA VAL A 92 13.07 -2.57 -1.08
C VAL A 92 14.54 -2.19 -1.08
N LEU A 93 15.20 -2.40 0.06
CA LEU A 93 16.64 -2.23 0.21
C LEU A 93 17.27 -3.58 0.60
N ARG A 94 18.57 -3.70 0.35
CA ARG A 94 19.39 -4.84 0.74
C ARG A 94 20.52 -4.38 1.67
N ALA A 95 20.56 -4.91 2.88
CA ALA A 95 21.64 -4.70 3.85
C ALA A 95 22.92 -5.41 3.40
N ASP A 96 24.08 -4.85 3.76
CA ASP A 96 25.42 -5.36 3.46
C ASP A 96 25.93 -6.41 4.45
N ARG A 97 25.13 -6.68 5.50
CA ARG A 97 25.45 -7.65 6.57
C ARG A 97 24.20 -8.28 7.13
N GLU A 98 24.37 -9.21 8.05
CA GLU A 98 23.27 -9.82 8.83
C GLU A 98 22.51 -8.74 9.61
N ILE A 99 21.19 -8.86 9.57
CA ILE A 99 20.23 -8.04 10.29
C ILE A 99 19.26 -8.98 11.03
N PRO A 100 18.45 -8.48 11.96
CA PRO A 100 17.46 -9.31 12.66
C PRO A 100 16.54 -10.09 11.72
N ASP A 101 16.00 -11.21 12.21
CA ASP A 101 15.03 -12.01 11.48
C ASP A 101 13.75 -11.20 11.16
N PRO A 102 13.05 -11.49 10.04
CA PRO A 102 11.83 -10.81 9.69
C PRO A 102 10.69 -11.11 10.69
N PRO A 103 9.74 -10.18 10.87
CA PRO A 103 8.50 -10.46 11.57
C PRO A 103 7.60 -11.37 10.74
N GLU A 104 6.54 -11.89 11.35
CA GLU A 104 5.46 -12.51 10.62
C GLU A 104 4.65 -11.44 9.84
N TYR A 105 4.42 -11.70 8.55
CA TYR A 105 3.58 -10.86 7.70
C TYR A 105 2.17 -11.43 7.60
N GLY A 106 1.19 -10.69 8.12
CA GLY A 106 -0.23 -11.01 8.05
C GLY A 106 -0.84 -10.69 6.68
N ASP A 107 -2.17 -10.74 6.62
CA ASP A 107 -2.95 -10.43 5.43
C ASP A 107 -3.99 -9.37 5.73
N ALA A 108 -3.85 -8.21 5.09
CA ALA A 108 -4.74 -7.06 5.28
C ALA A 108 -6.16 -7.30 4.75
N ASP A 109 -6.35 -8.25 3.83
CA ASP A 109 -7.68 -8.58 3.28
C ASP A 109 -8.61 -9.18 4.35
N HIS A 110 -8.07 -9.64 5.50
CA HIS A 110 -8.84 -10.12 6.65
C HIS A 110 -9.17 -9.05 7.69
N LEU A 111 -8.63 -7.82 7.54
CA LEU A 111 -8.91 -6.74 8.46
C LEU A 111 -10.37 -6.28 8.38
N LYS A 112 -10.87 -5.83 9.51
CA LYS A 112 -12.20 -5.20 9.64
C LYS A 112 -12.06 -3.85 10.34
N VAL A 113 -12.92 -2.91 9.99
CA VAL A 113 -13.04 -1.65 10.74
C VAL A 113 -13.31 -1.97 12.21
N GLY A 114 -12.54 -1.33 13.10
CA GLY A 114 -12.56 -1.56 14.53
C GLY A 114 -11.52 -2.58 15.03
N ASN A 115 -10.79 -3.30 14.15
CA ASN A 115 -9.68 -4.15 14.61
C ASN A 115 -8.58 -3.30 15.23
N LEU A 116 -8.04 -3.75 16.37
CA LEU A 116 -6.87 -3.16 17.00
C LEU A 116 -5.68 -3.25 16.06
N VAL A 117 -4.96 -2.16 15.91
CA VAL A 117 -3.67 -2.10 15.21
C VAL A 117 -2.64 -1.32 16.01
N VAL A 118 -1.39 -1.73 15.88
CA VAL A 118 -0.24 -1.13 16.55
C VAL A 118 0.74 -0.66 15.48
N ALA A 119 1.02 0.62 15.46
CA ALA A 119 2.02 1.21 14.58
C ALA A 119 3.37 1.26 15.30
N VAL A 120 4.39 0.70 14.66
CA VAL A 120 5.76 0.66 15.16
C VAL A 120 6.68 1.32 14.13
N GLY A 121 7.43 2.31 14.58
CA GLY A 121 8.47 2.98 13.80
C GLY A 121 9.74 3.11 14.64
N ASN A 122 10.83 3.55 14.00
CA ASN A 122 12.08 3.84 14.68
C ASN A 122 12.62 5.21 14.23
N PRO A 123 11.88 6.30 14.54
CA PRO A 123 12.36 7.64 14.21
C PRO A 123 13.65 7.92 15.01
N LEU A 124 14.71 8.31 14.31
CA LEU A 124 15.98 8.76 14.91
C LEU A 124 16.84 7.68 15.58
N GLY A 125 16.51 6.39 15.48
CA GLY A 125 17.29 5.33 16.13
C GLY A 125 17.17 5.29 17.67
N LEU A 126 16.19 6.02 18.24
CA LEU A 126 15.97 6.13 19.69
C LEU A 126 14.94 5.10 20.19
N ALA A 127 15.28 3.82 20.14
CA ALA A 127 14.55 2.72 20.80
C ALA A 127 13.08 2.50 20.39
N GLY A 128 12.67 2.95 19.19
CA GLY A 128 11.33 2.69 18.65
C GLY A 128 10.25 3.66 19.14
N SER A 129 9.24 3.85 18.30
CA SER A 129 8.02 4.60 18.60
C SER A 129 6.83 3.67 18.40
N VAL A 130 6.01 3.51 19.41
CA VAL A 130 4.83 2.63 19.40
C VAL A 130 3.59 3.45 19.66
N THR A 131 2.61 3.32 18.79
CA THR A 131 1.28 3.89 18.98
C THR A 131 0.23 2.83 18.64
N ALA A 132 -0.91 2.85 19.32
CA ALA A 132 -1.98 1.92 19.08
C ALA A 132 -3.28 2.65 18.76
N GLY A 133 -4.13 2.03 17.98
CA GLY A 133 -5.42 2.54 17.56
C GLY A 133 -6.23 1.42 16.91
N VAL A 134 -7.21 1.80 16.10
CA VAL A 134 -8.04 0.85 15.37
C VAL A 134 -7.99 1.11 13.86
N VAL A 135 -8.36 0.12 13.09
CA VAL A 135 -8.68 0.30 11.67
C VAL A 135 -9.92 1.18 11.57
N SER A 136 -9.76 2.41 11.10
CA SER A 136 -10.85 3.39 10.94
C SER A 136 -11.59 3.23 9.62
N ALA A 137 -10.87 2.82 8.56
CA ALA A 137 -11.43 2.52 7.24
C ALA A 137 -10.47 1.67 6.41
N LEU A 138 -11.00 1.02 5.37
CA LEU A 138 -10.27 0.18 4.42
C LEU A 138 -10.63 0.58 2.98
N GLY A 139 -9.73 0.28 2.03
CA GLY A 139 -10.00 0.43 0.60
C GLY A 139 -10.22 1.87 0.14
N ARG A 140 -9.65 2.85 0.84
CA ARG A 140 -9.74 4.26 0.45
C ARG A 140 -8.55 4.67 -0.42
N SER A 141 -8.83 5.55 -1.37
CA SER A 141 -7.80 6.24 -2.14
C SER A 141 -7.71 7.68 -1.65
N LEU A 142 -6.54 8.10 -1.21
CA LEU A 142 -6.37 9.41 -0.61
C LEU A 142 -5.24 10.19 -1.31
N PRO A 143 -5.50 11.47 -1.66
CA PRO A 143 -4.45 12.35 -2.14
C PRO A 143 -3.50 12.67 -0.98
N VAL A 144 -2.22 12.38 -1.16
CA VAL A 144 -1.17 12.69 -0.20
C VAL A 144 -0.21 13.70 -0.81
N ARG A 145 0.17 14.71 -0.05
CA ARG A 145 1.19 15.68 -0.43
C ARG A 145 2.54 15.26 0.13
N SER A 146 3.53 15.16 -0.75
CA SER A 146 4.93 14.99 -0.37
C SER A 146 5.73 16.14 -1.00
N GLY A 147 6.05 17.16 -0.21
CA GLY A 147 6.62 18.41 -0.71
C GLY A 147 5.68 19.12 -1.70
N SER A 148 6.16 19.40 -2.91
CA SER A 148 5.38 20.00 -4.00
C SER A 148 4.58 18.98 -4.83
N ALA A 149 4.83 17.69 -4.67
CA ALA A 149 4.15 16.63 -5.42
C ALA A 149 2.87 16.18 -4.71
N GLN A 150 1.77 16.13 -5.46
CA GLN A 150 0.53 15.50 -5.02
C GLN A 150 0.46 14.12 -5.68
N ARG A 151 0.19 13.10 -4.87
CA ARG A 151 -0.03 11.73 -5.35
C ARG A 151 -1.27 11.14 -4.71
N ILE A 152 -1.84 10.12 -5.32
CA ILE A 152 -2.92 9.34 -4.75
C ILE A 152 -2.32 8.01 -4.32
N ILE A 153 -2.42 7.70 -3.03
CA ILE A 153 -2.15 6.36 -2.53
C ILE A 153 -3.48 5.64 -2.47
N GLU A 154 -3.55 4.52 -3.15
CA GLU A 154 -4.77 3.73 -3.26
C GLU A 154 -4.75 2.55 -2.28
N ASP A 155 -5.93 2.02 -1.94
CA ASP A 155 -6.12 0.85 -1.07
C ASP A 155 -5.46 0.97 0.30
N VAL A 156 -5.54 2.14 0.91
CA VAL A 156 -4.89 2.33 2.20
C VAL A 156 -5.73 1.77 3.35
N ILE A 157 -5.03 1.26 4.36
CA ILE A 157 -5.56 1.11 5.71
C ILE A 157 -5.53 2.50 6.35
N GLN A 158 -6.70 2.98 6.78
CA GLN A 158 -6.79 4.17 7.60
C GLN A 158 -6.87 3.78 9.06
N THR A 159 -6.09 4.43 9.93
CA THR A 159 -6.08 4.20 11.38
C THR A 159 -6.03 5.52 12.14
N ASP A 160 -6.50 5.52 13.37
CA ASP A 160 -6.33 6.60 14.34
C ASP A 160 -5.09 6.42 15.23
N ALA A 161 -4.33 5.31 15.07
CA ALA A 161 -3.00 5.19 15.65
C ALA A 161 -2.14 6.38 15.19
N ALA A 162 -1.54 7.10 16.13
CA ALA A 162 -0.80 8.33 15.83
C ALA A 162 0.46 8.00 15.03
N LEU A 163 0.52 8.48 13.78
CA LEU A 163 1.73 8.40 12.96
C LEU A 163 2.47 9.73 13.01
N ASN A 164 3.68 9.69 13.56
CA ASN A 164 4.57 10.85 13.64
C ASN A 164 5.61 10.81 12.51
N PRO A 165 6.24 11.95 12.17
CA PRO A 165 7.39 11.99 11.27
C PRO A 165 8.47 10.97 11.69
N GLY A 166 8.92 10.16 10.74
CA GLY A 166 9.87 9.07 10.97
C GLY A 166 9.22 7.69 11.15
N ASN A 167 7.90 7.60 11.39
CA ASN A 167 7.19 6.31 11.41
C ASN A 167 6.91 5.77 10.00
N SER A 168 7.01 6.61 8.94
CA SER A 168 6.87 6.18 7.55
C SER A 168 7.89 5.08 7.24
N GLY A 169 7.44 4.00 6.60
CA GLY A 169 8.22 2.79 6.32
C GLY A 169 8.22 1.77 7.46
N GLY A 170 7.74 2.13 8.65
CA GLY A 170 7.58 1.23 9.78
C GLY A 170 6.37 0.30 9.64
N ALA A 171 6.20 -0.59 10.61
CA ALA A 171 5.15 -1.60 10.62
C ALA A 171 3.81 -1.06 11.15
N LEU A 172 2.71 -1.45 10.51
CA LEU A 172 1.39 -1.51 11.13
C LEU A 172 1.06 -2.98 11.38
N ALA A 173 0.86 -3.37 12.62
CA ALA A 173 0.61 -4.76 13.02
C ALA A 173 -0.80 -4.96 13.56
N ASP A 174 -1.30 -6.18 13.45
CA ASP A 174 -2.51 -6.62 14.16
C ASP A 174 -2.19 -6.94 15.64
N GLY A 175 -3.22 -7.24 16.44
CA GLY A 175 -3.07 -7.58 17.85
C GLY A 175 -2.27 -8.87 18.13
N ASN A 176 -1.93 -9.65 17.10
CA ASN A 176 -1.07 -10.83 17.21
C ASN A 176 0.40 -10.53 16.84
N GLY A 177 0.75 -9.28 16.54
CA GLY A 177 2.10 -8.88 16.15
C GLY A 177 2.44 -9.17 14.69
N ARG A 178 1.48 -9.54 13.84
CA ARG A 178 1.70 -9.76 12.42
C ARG A 178 1.61 -8.44 11.66
N VAL A 179 2.58 -8.17 10.80
CA VAL A 179 2.62 -6.94 9.98
C VAL A 179 1.54 -7.01 8.90
N VAL A 180 0.50 -6.19 9.04
CA VAL A 180 -0.63 -6.07 8.11
C VAL A 180 -0.56 -4.85 7.21
N GLY A 181 0.42 -3.97 7.43
CA GLY A 181 0.64 -2.80 6.58
C GLY A 181 1.98 -2.13 6.84
N ILE A 182 2.35 -1.22 5.93
CA ILE A 182 3.52 -0.35 6.05
C ILE A 182 3.03 1.08 6.25
N ASN A 183 3.38 1.68 7.39
CA ASN A 183 3.01 3.06 7.71
C ASN A 183 3.53 4.01 6.64
N THR A 184 2.70 4.92 6.10
CA THR A 184 3.13 5.76 4.98
C THR A 184 2.96 7.25 5.22
N ALA A 185 1.77 7.72 5.57
CA ALA A 185 1.50 9.15 5.60
C ALA A 185 0.48 9.51 6.67
N VAL A 186 0.39 10.82 6.92
CA VAL A 186 -0.67 11.41 7.72
C VAL A 186 -1.51 12.29 6.78
N ALA A 187 -2.79 11.99 6.64
CA ALA A 187 -3.71 12.75 5.80
C ALA A 187 -4.44 13.88 6.55
N GLY A 188 -3.95 14.25 7.74
CA GLY A 188 -4.53 15.24 8.65
C GLY A 188 -4.40 14.81 10.11
N ILE A 189 -4.93 15.61 11.03
CA ILE A 189 -4.88 15.29 12.47
C ILE A 189 -5.69 14.01 12.72
N GLY A 190 -5.07 12.99 13.31
CA GLY A 190 -5.73 11.73 13.66
C GLY A 190 -6.03 10.79 12.49
N LEU A 191 -5.40 10.98 11.32
CA LEU A 191 -5.59 10.16 10.13
C LEU A 191 -4.26 9.53 9.70
N GLY A 192 -3.88 8.44 10.34
CA GLY A 192 -2.76 7.60 9.92
C GLY A 192 -3.14 6.74 8.70
N LEU A 193 -2.20 6.57 7.77
CA LEU A 193 -2.35 5.75 6.58
C LEU A 193 -1.26 4.69 6.52
N ALA A 194 -1.61 3.48 6.06
CA ALA A 194 -0.64 2.43 5.78
C ALA A 194 -0.96 1.73 4.46
N VAL A 195 0.08 1.35 3.73
CA VAL A 195 -0.03 0.49 2.55
C VAL A 195 -0.35 -0.93 3.04
N PRO A 196 -1.47 -1.55 2.63
CA PRO A 196 -1.88 -2.85 3.15
C PRO A 196 -0.94 -3.97 2.69
N MET A 197 -0.65 -4.92 3.56
CA MET A 197 0.06 -6.15 3.22
C MET A 197 -0.96 -7.19 2.72
N ASN A 198 -1.30 -7.10 1.43
CA ASN A 198 -2.24 -7.99 0.74
C ASN A 198 -1.57 -8.67 -0.46
N GLN A 199 -2.34 -9.42 -1.25
CA GLN A 199 -1.82 -10.13 -2.42
C GLN A 199 -1.19 -9.17 -3.46
N THR A 200 -1.77 -7.99 -3.68
CA THR A 200 -1.23 -6.98 -4.61
C THR A 200 0.12 -6.46 -4.15
N THR A 201 0.23 -6.09 -2.87
CA THR A 201 1.48 -5.63 -2.27
C THR A 201 2.57 -6.70 -2.29
N ARG A 202 2.23 -7.96 -2.01
CA ARG A 202 3.17 -9.10 -2.11
C ARG A 202 3.70 -9.26 -3.54
N ARG A 203 2.84 -9.08 -4.56
CA ARG A 203 3.24 -9.11 -5.97
C ARG A 203 4.17 -7.94 -6.33
N ILE A 204 3.90 -6.74 -5.81
CA ILE A 204 4.78 -5.58 -5.96
C ILE A 204 6.14 -5.85 -5.33
N ILE A 205 6.19 -6.31 -4.09
CA ILE A 205 7.41 -6.67 -3.37
C ILE A 205 8.21 -7.72 -4.17
N TYR A 206 7.54 -8.75 -4.68
CA TYR A 206 8.19 -9.77 -5.51
C TYR A 206 8.86 -9.14 -6.74
N SER A 207 8.17 -8.25 -7.48
CA SER A 207 8.73 -7.56 -8.63
C SER A 207 9.92 -6.66 -8.25
N LEU A 208 9.85 -5.96 -7.11
CA LEU A 208 10.95 -5.13 -6.63
C LEU A 208 12.20 -5.95 -6.28
N LEU A 209 12.01 -7.14 -5.67
CA LEU A 209 13.11 -8.04 -5.32
C LEU A 209 13.80 -8.64 -6.54
N HIS A 210 13.04 -9.02 -7.58
CA HIS A 210 13.56 -9.78 -8.72
C HIS A 210 13.94 -8.89 -9.91
N ASP A 211 13.10 -7.88 -10.20
CA ASP A 211 13.23 -7.05 -11.40
C ASP A 211 13.71 -5.62 -11.08
N GLY A 212 13.81 -5.26 -9.79
CA GLY A 212 14.15 -3.90 -9.32
C GLY A 212 13.07 -2.85 -9.60
N ARG A 213 11.99 -3.22 -10.29
CA ARG A 213 10.87 -2.32 -10.67
C ARG A 213 9.57 -3.08 -10.82
N VAL A 214 8.47 -2.36 -10.73
CA VAL A 214 7.14 -2.91 -11.03
C VAL A 214 6.74 -2.50 -12.44
N ARG A 215 6.59 -3.49 -13.33
CA ARG A 215 6.05 -3.27 -14.67
C ARG A 215 4.54 -3.27 -14.62
N ARG A 216 3.93 -2.26 -15.19
CA ARG A 216 2.46 -2.12 -15.27
C ARG A 216 2.00 -1.99 -16.71
N ALA A 217 0.82 -2.54 -16.96
CA ALA A 217 0.13 -2.36 -18.20
C ALA A 217 -0.62 -1.01 -18.21
N TYR A 218 -0.70 -0.38 -19.36
CA TYR A 218 -1.34 0.90 -19.60
C TYR A 218 -2.50 0.72 -20.60
N LEU A 219 -3.66 1.24 -20.25
CA LEU A 219 -4.84 1.28 -21.13
C LEU A 219 -5.14 2.68 -21.69
N GLY A 220 -4.81 3.73 -20.94
CA GLY A 220 -5.13 5.12 -21.31
C GLY A 220 -6.57 5.52 -21.00
N LEU A 221 -7.07 5.07 -19.84
CA LEU A 221 -8.40 5.43 -19.32
C LEU A 221 -8.28 6.30 -18.08
N VAL A 222 -9.04 7.39 -18.05
CA VAL A 222 -9.36 8.13 -16.83
C VAL A 222 -10.76 7.72 -16.41
N THR A 223 -10.90 7.16 -15.21
CA THR A 223 -12.15 6.59 -14.73
C THR A 223 -12.55 7.13 -13.37
N THR A 224 -13.82 7.08 -13.05
CA THR A 224 -14.37 7.37 -11.73
C THR A 224 -15.40 6.31 -11.36
N PRO A 225 -15.49 5.89 -10.08
CA PRO A 225 -16.55 5.00 -9.64
C PRO A 225 -17.94 5.63 -9.89
N ALA A 226 -18.87 4.83 -10.36
CA ALA A 226 -20.23 5.25 -10.63
C ALA A 226 -21.22 4.17 -10.19
N PRO A 227 -22.33 4.51 -9.51
CA PRO A 227 -23.35 3.54 -9.14
C PRO A 227 -24.07 3.00 -10.38
N LEU A 228 -24.35 1.71 -10.40
CA LEU A 228 -25.22 1.09 -11.39
C LEU A 228 -26.68 1.30 -11.03
N ARG A 229 -27.53 1.44 -12.05
CA ARG A 229 -28.99 1.44 -11.86
C ARG A 229 -29.43 0.10 -11.27
N PRO A 230 -30.52 0.06 -10.44
CA PRO A 230 -30.94 -1.15 -9.73
C PRO A 230 -31.06 -2.39 -10.61
N ALA A 231 -31.69 -2.27 -11.79
CA ALA A 231 -31.85 -3.38 -12.74
C ALA A 231 -30.52 -3.92 -13.29
N LEU A 232 -29.49 -3.07 -13.43
CA LEU A 232 -28.15 -3.48 -13.86
C LEU A 232 -27.36 -4.05 -12.68
N ALA A 233 -27.52 -3.46 -11.50
CA ALA A 233 -26.89 -3.94 -10.28
C ALA A 233 -27.33 -5.37 -9.95
N GLU A 234 -28.61 -5.67 -10.09
CA GLU A 234 -29.19 -7.00 -9.91
C GLU A 234 -28.70 -7.98 -10.99
N ARG A 235 -28.69 -7.54 -12.27
CA ARG A 235 -28.28 -8.39 -13.41
C ARG A 235 -26.82 -8.81 -13.34
N PHE A 236 -25.93 -7.94 -12.87
CA PHE A 236 -24.48 -8.17 -12.84
C PHE A 236 -23.95 -8.50 -11.43
N ASP A 237 -24.82 -8.59 -10.43
CA ASP A 237 -24.44 -8.74 -9.01
C ASP A 237 -23.33 -7.75 -8.59
N GLN A 238 -23.49 -6.49 -9.05
CA GLN A 238 -22.49 -5.45 -8.90
C GLN A 238 -23.16 -4.09 -8.71
N ARG A 239 -22.85 -3.37 -7.62
CA ARG A 239 -23.51 -2.08 -7.31
C ARG A 239 -22.84 -0.88 -7.97
N THR A 240 -21.53 -0.99 -8.30
CA THR A 240 -20.72 0.08 -8.86
C THR A 240 -19.97 -0.42 -10.09
N ALA A 241 -19.63 0.49 -10.99
CA ALA A 241 -18.80 0.28 -12.16
C ALA A 241 -17.82 1.44 -12.32
N LEU A 242 -16.91 1.37 -13.27
CA LEU A 242 -16.03 2.48 -13.61
C LEU A 242 -16.60 3.28 -14.80
N ARG A 243 -16.97 4.53 -14.54
CA ARG A 243 -17.32 5.45 -15.63
C ARG A 243 -16.06 5.98 -16.28
N VAL A 244 -15.96 5.82 -17.59
CA VAL A 244 -14.92 6.46 -18.39
C VAL A 244 -15.19 7.96 -18.45
N VAL A 245 -14.28 8.75 -17.90
CA VAL A 245 -14.31 10.23 -17.93
C VAL A 245 -13.59 10.71 -19.19
N GLU A 246 -12.42 10.11 -19.46
CA GLU A 246 -11.58 10.46 -20.60
C GLU A 246 -10.90 9.20 -21.15
N VAL A 247 -10.70 9.18 -22.46
CA VAL A 247 -9.89 8.20 -23.18
C VAL A 247 -8.72 8.95 -23.80
N ILE A 248 -7.50 8.58 -23.37
CA ILE A 248 -6.28 9.22 -23.88
C ILE A 248 -6.11 8.89 -25.36
N ALA A 249 -5.85 9.90 -26.18
CA ALA A 249 -5.63 9.72 -27.61
C ALA A 249 -4.42 8.80 -27.89
N ASN A 250 -4.51 7.97 -28.93
CA ASN A 250 -3.47 6.99 -29.31
C ASN A 250 -3.11 6.01 -28.17
N SER A 251 -4.10 5.63 -27.37
CA SER A 251 -3.96 4.65 -26.32
C SER A 251 -4.64 3.33 -26.68
N PRO A 252 -4.29 2.21 -26.03
CA PRO A 252 -4.97 0.93 -26.23
C PRO A 252 -6.49 0.99 -26.05
N ALA A 253 -6.98 1.83 -25.14
CA ALA A 253 -8.42 2.04 -24.94
C ALA A 253 -9.07 2.80 -26.10
N ALA A 254 -8.37 3.78 -26.68
CA ALA A 254 -8.83 4.51 -27.86
C ALA A 254 -8.92 3.58 -29.10
N ASP A 255 -7.87 2.76 -29.31
CA ASP A 255 -7.80 1.77 -30.38
C ASP A 255 -8.89 0.70 -30.27
N ALA A 256 -9.21 0.29 -29.01
CA ALA A 256 -10.30 -0.62 -28.70
C ALA A 256 -11.69 0.01 -28.89
N GLY A 257 -11.78 1.32 -29.11
CA GLY A 257 -13.03 2.03 -29.33
C GLY A 257 -13.83 2.33 -28.06
N LEU A 258 -13.18 2.36 -26.87
CA LEU A 258 -13.79 2.88 -25.65
C LEU A 258 -14.05 4.39 -25.78
N ARG A 259 -15.07 4.89 -25.10
CA ARG A 259 -15.53 6.28 -25.22
C ARG A 259 -15.81 6.89 -23.86
N PRO A 260 -15.65 8.20 -23.70
CA PRO A 260 -16.17 8.91 -22.52
C PRO A 260 -17.68 8.61 -22.33
N GLY A 261 -18.07 8.35 -21.09
CA GLY A 261 -19.43 7.97 -20.73
C GLY A 261 -19.70 6.46 -20.65
N ASP A 262 -18.83 5.60 -21.19
CA ASP A 262 -18.91 4.15 -21.01
C ASP A 262 -18.86 3.80 -19.52
N LEU A 263 -19.62 2.78 -19.10
CA LEU A 263 -19.53 2.20 -17.77
C LEU A 263 -18.83 0.83 -17.87
N VAL A 264 -17.56 0.77 -17.54
CA VAL A 264 -16.79 -0.47 -17.56
C VAL A 264 -17.18 -1.33 -16.38
N LEU A 265 -17.72 -2.52 -16.67
CA LEU A 265 -18.20 -3.50 -15.68
C LEU A 265 -17.14 -4.51 -15.32
N ALA A 266 -16.40 -5.01 -16.31
CA ALA A 266 -15.45 -6.09 -16.12
C ALA A 266 -14.28 -6.01 -17.10
N VAL A 267 -13.16 -6.60 -16.71
CA VAL A 267 -12.00 -6.88 -17.56
C VAL A 267 -11.67 -8.36 -17.43
N ASP A 268 -11.60 -9.06 -18.57
CA ASP A 268 -11.41 -10.52 -18.64
C ASP A 268 -12.37 -11.29 -17.70
N GLY A 269 -13.63 -10.84 -17.60
CA GLY A 269 -14.65 -11.39 -16.72
C GLY A 269 -14.52 -10.99 -15.22
N ALA A 270 -13.41 -10.37 -14.82
CA ALA A 270 -13.24 -9.88 -13.45
C ALA A 270 -13.99 -8.55 -13.24
N PRO A 271 -14.92 -8.47 -12.25
CA PRO A 271 -15.76 -7.29 -12.05
C PRO A 271 -14.93 -6.09 -11.56
N LEU A 272 -15.19 -4.92 -12.13
CA LEU A 272 -14.57 -3.65 -11.75
C LEU A 272 -15.52 -2.82 -10.89
N ARG A 273 -15.22 -2.69 -9.60
CA ARG A 273 -16.05 -1.95 -8.64
C ARG A 273 -15.49 -0.55 -8.34
N ASP A 274 -14.19 -0.38 -8.52
CA ASP A 274 -13.40 0.81 -8.24
C ASP A 274 -12.14 0.86 -9.13
N ALA A 275 -11.42 1.97 -9.14
CA ALA A 275 -10.20 2.14 -9.92
C ALA A 275 -9.12 1.11 -9.57
N GLN A 276 -9.07 0.71 -8.32
CA GLN A 276 -8.16 -0.27 -7.78
C GLN A 276 -8.40 -1.68 -8.36
N SER A 277 -9.66 -2.08 -8.57
CA SER A 277 -9.98 -3.34 -9.24
C SER A 277 -9.36 -3.39 -10.63
N LEU A 278 -9.34 -2.26 -11.36
CA LEU A 278 -8.67 -2.14 -12.66
C LEU A 278 -7.15 -2.21 -12.52
N GLN A 279 -6.57 -1.50 -11.56
CA GLN A 279 -5.11 -1.49 -11.37
C GLN A 279 -4.55 -2.85 -10.98
N ARG A 280 -5.28 -3.63 -10.18
CA ARG A 280 -4.91 -5.02 -9.85
C ARG A 280 -4.79 -5.94 -11.06
N LEU A 281 -5.47 -5.62 -12.16
CA LEU A 281 -5.42 -6.39 -13.41
C LEU A 281 -4.34 -5.88 -14.39
N LEU A 282 -3.78 -4.71 -14.14
CA LEU A 282 -2.83 -4.05 -15.06
C LEU A 282 -1.36 -4.20 -14.62
N PHE A 283 -0.93 -5.42 -14.33
CA PHE A 283 0.48 -5.75 -14.10
C PHE A 283 1.19 -6.25 -15.37
N ALA A 284 2.44 -6.65 -15.24
CA ALA A 284 3.32 -7.07 -16.33
C ALA A 284 2.70 -8.14 -17.25
N ASP A 285 1.93 -9.07 -16.68
CA ASP A 285 1.26 -10.15 -17.40
C ASP A 285 0.10 -9.69 -18.29
N ALA A 286 -0.39 -8.47 -18.10
CA ALA A 286 -1.39 -7.86 -18.95
C ALA A 286 -0.78 -7.10 -20.16
N ILE A 287 0.55 -6.83 -20.14
CA ILE A 287 1.22 -6.11 -21.23
C ILE A 287 1.13 -6.92 -22.53
N SER A 288 0.65 -6.30 -23.59
CA SER A 288 0.46 -6.89 -24.93
C SER A 288 -0.51 -8.07 -24.98
N ARG A 289 -1.13 -8.46 -23.86
CA ARG A 289 -2.13 -9.52 -23.83
C ARG A 289 -3.46 -9.03 -24.42
N ARG A 290 -4.15 -9.88 -25.16
CA ARG A 290 -5.53 -9.64 -25.54
C ARG A 290 -6.39 -9.55 -24.28
N THR A 291 -6.97 -8.40 -24.03
CA THR A 291 -7.75 -8.09 -22.84
C THR A 291 -9.18 -7.73 -23.25
N GLU A 292 -10.16 -8.48 -22.77
CA GLU A 292 -11.57 -8.23 -23.03
C GLU A 292 -12.13 -7.27 -21.99
N ILE A 293 -12.78 -6.20 -22.46
CA ILE A 293 -13.38 -5.18 -21.61
C ILE A 293 -14.88 -5.14 -21.88
N THR A 294 -15.67 -5.50 -20.88
CA THR A 294 -17.13 -5.42 -20.90
C THR A 294 -17.59 -4.08 -20.36
N ALA A 295 -18.32 -3.33 -21.16
CA ALA A 295 -18.84 -2.02 -20.78
C ALA A 295 -20.33 -1.88 -21.15
N ILE A 296 -21.00 -0.90 -20.53
CA ILE A 296 -22.34 -0.44 -20.93
C ILE A 296 -22.19 0.89 -21.66
N ARG A 297 -22.71 0.94 -22.88
CA ARG A 297 -22.81 2.14 -23.72
C ARG A 297 -24.27 2.30 -24.18
N ASN A 298 -24.89 3.45 -23.90
CA ASN A 298 -26.28 3.73 -24.32
C ASN A 298 -27.27 2.61 -23.88
N ASN A 299 -27.10 2.08 -22.66
CA ASN A 299 -27.87 0.96 -22.08
C ASN A 299 -27.66 -0.41 -22.74
N ALA A 300 -26.78 -0.55 -23.71
CA ALA A 300 -26.39 -1.81 -24.33
C ALA A 300 -25.03 -2.30 -23.81
N LEU A 301 -24.88 -3.62 -23.68
CA LEU A 301 -23.58 -4.23 -23.43
C LEU A 301 -22.72 -4.11 -24.68
N VAL A 302 -21.47 -3.78 -24.49
CA VAL A 302 -20.43 -3.69 -25.51
C VAL A 302 -19.19 -4.38 -24.97
N ASP A 303 -18.71 -5.38 -25.69
CA ASP A 303 -17.41 -6.01 -25.44
C ASP A 303 -16.41 -5.50 -26.46
N VAL A 304 -15.29 -5.00 -25.96
CA VAL A 304 -14.18 -4.51 -26.78
C VAL A 304 -12.90 -5.23 -26.39
N ILE A 305 -11.99 -5.35 -27.36
CA ILE A 305 -10.69 -5.96 -27.15
C ILE A 305 -9.62 -4.88 -27.14
N ALA A 306 -8.90 -4.78 -26.05
CA ALA A 306 -7.74 -3.91 -25.94
C ALA A 306 -6.45 -4.75 -25.86
N HIS A 307 -5.34 -4.14 -26.24
CA HIS A 307 -3.98 -4.67 -26.08
C HIS A 307 -3.17 -3.68 -25.26
N PRO A 308 -3.18 -3.81 -23.91
CA PRO A 308 -2.47 -2.87 -23.06
C PRO A 308 -0.99 -2.80 -23.40
N THR A 309 -0.41 -1.61 -23.38
CA THR A 309 1.04 -1.40 -23.55
C THR A 309 1.74 -1.29 -22.18
N GLU A 310 3.05 -1.30 -22.13
CA GLU A 310 3.76 -1.02 -20.86
C GLU A 310 3.60 0.45 -20.48
N LEU A 311 3.27 0.71 -19.21
CA LEU A 311 3.28 2.05 -18.64
C LEU A 311 4.73 2.51 -18.54
N THR A 312 5.12 3.49 -19.33
CA THR A 312 6.43 4.14 -19.26
C THR A 312 6.30 5.47 -18.55
N ASP A 313 7.23 5.76 -17.63
CA ASP A 313 7.36 7.10 -17.07
C ASP A 313 7.65 8.09 -18.20
N ARG A 314 6.69 8.98 -18.47
CA ARG A 314 6.85 10.11 -19.40
C ARG A 314 7.12 11.39 -18.65
#